data_f52365a91b4a21178cbac989a511054e
#
_entry.id   f52365a91b4a21178cbac989a511054e
#
_cell.length_a   1.000
_cell.length_b   1.000
_cell.length_c   1.000
_cell.angle_alpha   90.00
_cell.angle_beta   90.00
_cell.angle_gamma   90.00
#
_symmetry.space_group_name_H-M   'P 1'
#
loop_
_entity.id
_entity.type
_entity.pdbx_description
1 polymer ?
#
loop_
_entity_poly.entity_id
_entity_poly.type
_entity_poly.pdbx_seq_one_letter_code
_entity_poly.pdbx_strand_id
1 'polypeptide(L)'
;MDEKCRKRFDSYKKSLASLAEARERDMRDSFVLSGTSAKFSITFDLAWKVMKDILVQHYAIIDFVAGSPREVLRAAFRAKLIDEEIWMEMLKVRNQLAHDYDGQIVEKYCEDIVKVYIGRLEDFRDVAEAVLADAAQDDF
;
A
#
# COMPACT_ATOMS: atom_id res chain seq x y z
N MET A 1 6.82 18.11 -6.44
CA MET A 1 6.97 16.67 -6.70
C MET A 1 6.98 16.40 -8.19
N ASP A 2 7.84 15.52 -8.69
CA ASP A 2 7.93 15.28 -10.11
C ASP A 2 6.73 14.50 -10.66
N GLU A 3 6.61 14.50 -11.97
CA GLU A 3 5.49 13.89 -12.68
C GLU A 3 5.43 12.37 -12.48
N LYS A 4 6.58 11.70 -12.41
CA LYS A 4 6.64 10.27 -12.19
C LYS A 4 6.02 9.88 -10.85
N CYS A 5 6.29 10.63 -9.81
CA CYS A 5 5.75 10.38 -8.47
C CYS A 5 4.25 10.66 -8.41
N ARG A 6 3.78 11.69 -9.11
CA ARG A 6 2.34 11.97 -9.21
C ARG A 6 1.59 10.84 -9.92
N LYS A 7 2.17 10.34 -11.01
CA LYS A 7 1.58 9.21 -11.74
C LYS A 7 1.52 7.96 -10.89
N ARG A 8 2.56 7.71 -10.08
CA ARG A 8 2.57 6.56 -9.19
C ARG A 8 1.47 6.70 -8.12
N PHE A 9 1.32 7.89 -7.55
CA PHE A 9 0.24 8.12 -6.58
C PHE A 9 -1.13 7.95 -7.22
N ASP A 10 -1.33 8.44 -8.44
CA ASP A 10 -2.59 8.23 -9.17
C ASP A 10 -2.85 6.75 -9.40
N SER A 11 -1.82 5.98 -9.77
CA SER A 11 -1.93 4.53 -9.94
C SER A 11 -2.30 3.85 -8.62
N TYR A 12 -1.69 4.30 -7.51
CA TYR A 12 -2.03 3.79 -6.18
C TYR A 12 -3.51 4.03 -5.86
N LYS A 13 -4.01 5.23 -6.07
CA LYS A 13 -5.41 5.56 -5.79
C LYS A 13 -6.37 4.71 -6.63
N LYS A 14 -6.06 4.49 -7.89
CA LYS A 14 -6.89 3.66 -8.78
C LYS A 14 -6.85 2.19 -8.35
N SER A 15 -5.67 1.68 -8.03
CA SER A 15 -5.51 0.31 -7.58
C SER A 15 -6.25 0.07 -6.27
N LEU A 16 -6.16 1.01 -5.34
CA LEU A 16 -6.86 0.95 -4.06
C LEU A 16 -8.38 0.96 -4.25
N ALA A 17 -8.89 1.82 -5.11
CA ALA A 17 -10.32 1.87 -5.41
C ALA A 17 -10.81 0.53 -5.97
N SER A 18 -10.02 -0.08 -6.85
CA SER A 18 -10.34 -1.40 -7.40
C SER A 18 -10.32 -2.49 -6.32
N LEU A 19 -9.32 -2.46 -5.45
CA LEU A 19 -9.24 -3.40 -4.32
C LEU A 19 -10.42 -3.23 -3.36
N ALA A 20 -10.83 -2.01 -3.10
CA ALA A 20 -11.93 -1.72 -2.17
C ALA A 20 -13.26 -2.32 -2.60
N GLU A 21 -13.43 -2.62 -3.89
CA GLU A 21 -14.62 -3.33 -4.39
C GLU A 21 -14.77 -4.72 -3.77
N ALA A 22 -13.69 -5.30 -3.25
CA ALA A 22 -13.75 -6.60 -2.56
C ALA A 22 -14.70 -6.57 -1.37
N ARG A 23 -14.94 -5.40 -0.76
CA ARG A 23 -15.89 -5.23 0.36
C ARG A 23 -17.32 -5.62 -0.04
N GLU A 24 -17.64 -5.51 -1.33
CA GLU A 24 -18.99 -5.78 -1.87
C GLU A 24 -19.07 -7.17 -2.51
N ARG A 25 -18.03 -8.01 -2.39
CA ARG A 25 -17.96 -9.28 -3.08
C ARG A 25 -18.07 -10.45 -2.10
N ASP A 26 -18.39 -11.62 -2.69
CA ASP A 26 -18.52 -12.87 -1.93
C ASP A 26 -17.14 -13.53 -1.76
N MET A 27 -16.63 -13.53 -0.54
CA MET A 27 -15.32 -14.11 -0.20
C MET A 27 -15.31 -15.64 -0.25
N ARG A 28 -16.43 -16.28 -0.60
CA ARG A 28 -16.49 -17.73 -0.86
C ARG A 28 -16.19 -18.06 -2.32
N ASP A 29 -16.23 -17.06 -3.21
CA ASP A 29 -15.98 -17.22 -4.64
C ASP A 29 -14.46 -17.23 -4.88
N SER A 30 -13.95 -18.30 -5.51
CA SER A 30 -12.52 -18.44 -5.77
C SER A 30 -11.96 -17.37 -6.71
N PHE A 31 -12.75 -16.88 -7.66
CA PHE A 31 -12.34 -15.77 -8.51
C PHE A 31 -12.18 -14.48 -7.70
N VAL A 32 -13.06 -14.26 -6.73
CA VAL A 32 -12.98 -13.11 -5.83
C VAL A 32 -11.75 -13.21 -4.95
N LEU A 33 -11.44 -14.38 -4.41
CA LEU A 33 -10.24 -14.58 -3.59
C LEU A 33 -8.97 -14.32 -4.41
N SER A 34 -8.90 -14.87 -5.63
CA SER A 34 -7.75 -14.66 -6.51
C SER A 34 -7.60 -13.19 -6.89
N GLY A 35 -8.70 -12.54 -7.24
CA GLY A 35 -8.70 -11.12 -7.60
C GLY A 35 -8.31 -10.23 -6.43
N THR A 36 -8.85 -10.50 -5.25
CA THR A 36 -8.54 -9.74 -4.03
C THR A 36 -7.06 -9.86 -3.68
N SER A 37 -6.52 -11.08 -3.72
CA SER A 37 -5.10 -11.33 -3.44
C SER A 37 -4.20 -10.58 -4.41
N ALA A 38 -4.48 -10.67 -5.71
CA ALA A 38 -3.68 -10.00 -6.74
C ALA A 38 -3.74 -8.48 -6.60
N LYS A 39 -4.95 -7.93 -6.40
CA LYS A 39 -5.13 -6.48 -6.24
C LYS A 39 -4.47 -5.96 -4.97
N PHE A 40 -4.52 -6.73 -3.88
CA PHE A 40 -3.84 -6.36 -2.63
C PHE A 40 -2.34 -6.25 -2.85
N SER A 41 -1.72 -7.26 -3.48
CA SER A 41 -0.28 -7.27 -3.72
C SER A 41 0.16 -6.08 -4.57
N ILE A 42 -0.57 -5.78 -5.63
CA ILE A 42 -0.29 -4.63 -6.50
C ILE A 42 -0.44 -3.31 -5.72
N THR A 43 -1.53 -3.17 -4.97
CA THR A 43 -1.81 -1.95 -4.21
C THR A 43 -0.76 -1.73 -3.12
N PHE A 44 -0.40 -2.79 -2.39
CA PHE A 44 0.64 -2.71 -1.36
C PHE A 44 1.98 -2.28 -1.97
N ASP A 45 2.36 -2.86 -3.10
CA ASP A 45 3.63 -2.50 -3.76
C ASP A 45 3.62 -1.04 -4.21
N LEU A 46 2.51 -0.55 -4.72
CA LEU A 46 2.38 0.87 -5.07
C LEU A 46 2.47 1.76 -3.82
N ALA A 47 1.86 1.32 -2.71
CA ALA A 47 1.86 2.08 -1.46
C ALA A 47 3.28 2.33 -0.95
N TRP A 48 4.11 1.27 -0.82
CA TRP A 48 5.46 1.48 -0.28
C TRP A 48 6.35 2.27 -1.25
N LYS A 49 6.09 2.17 -2.55
CA LYS A 49 6.82 2.98 -3.54
C LYS A 49 6.42 4.46 -3.45
N VAL A 50 5.14 4.76 -3.21
CA VAL A 50 4.68 6.13 -2.93
C VAL A 50 5.33 6.65 -1.65
N MET A 51 5.41 5.84 -0.60
CA MET A 51 6.12 6.21 0.63
C MET A 51 7.56 6.57 0.34
N LYS A 52 8.26 5.76 -0.46
CA LYS A 52 9.64 6.04 -0.85
C LYS A 52 9.75 7.36 -1.59
N ASP A 53 8.85 7.63 -2.53
CA ASP A 53 8.84 8.90 -3.27
C ASP A 53 8.70 10.09 -2.31
N ILE A 54 7.78 10.01 -1.36
CA ILE A 54 7.56 11.06 -0.35
C ILE A 54 8.81 11.24 0.51
N LEU A 55 9.39 10.15 1.01
CA LEU A 55 10.56 10.21 1.88
C LEU A 55 11.76 10.82 1.16
N VAL A 56 11.99 10.45 -0.09
CA VAL A 56 13.11 10.96 -0.87
C VAL A 56 12.89 12.42 -1.26
N GLN A 57 11.72 12.76 -1.76
CA GLN A 57 11.49 14.10 -2.35
C GLN A 57 11.01 15.14 -1.35
N HIS A 58 10.19 14.74 -0.39
CA HIS A 58 9.64 15.68 0.59
C HIS A 58 10.51 15.78 1.85
N TYR A 59 11.05 14.65 2.31
CA TYR A 59 11.88 14.61 3.55
C TYR A 59 13.37 14.52 3.26
N ALA A 60 13.77 14.47 1.99
CA ALA A 60 15.18 14.40 1.58
C ALA A 60 15.97 13.23 2.17
N ILE A 61 15.30 12.11 2.43
CA ILE A 61 15.93 10.89 2.95
C ILE A 61 16.41 10.07 1.76
N ILE A 62 17.73 9.85 1.68
CA ILE A 62 18.35 9.22 0.51
C ILE A 62 19.02 7.86 0.80
N ASP A 63 19.06 7.44 2.06
CA ASP A 63 19.82 6.26 2.49
C ASP A 63 18.98 4.98 2.49
N PHE A 64 18.23 4.75 1.42
CA PHE A 64 17.47 3.51 1.29
C PHE A 64 18.26 2.45 0.56
N VAL A 65 18.20 1.22 1.05
CA VAL A 65 18.62 0.05 0.28
C VAL A 65 17.61 -0.10 -0.85
N ALA A 66 18.08 -0.02 -2.09
CA ALA A 66 17.24 -0.09 -3.27
C ALA A 66 16.39 -1.38 -3.24
N GLY A 67 15.08 -1.23 -3.41
CA GLY A 67 14.17 -2.35 -3.51
C GLY A 67 13.77 -3.02 -2.20
N SER A 68 14.11 -2.45 -1.05
CA SER A 68 13.74 -3.01 0.25
C SER A 68 12.47 -2.34 0.81
N PRO A 69 11.29 -2.98 0.69
CA PRO A 69 10.08 -2.41 1.26
C PRO A 69 10.14 -2.29 2.78
N ARG A 70 10.80 -3.23 3.47
CA ARG A 70 10.92 -3.20 4.94
C ARG A 70 11.58 -1.92 5.44
N GLU A 71 12.68 -1.51 4.82
CA GLU A 71 13.40 -0.29 5.21
C GLU A 71 12.57 0.96 4.92
N VAL A 72 11.84 0.96 3.81
CA VAL A 72 10.94 2.08 3.47
C VAL A 72 9.82 2.19 4.51
N LEU A 73 9.21 1.07 4.90
CA LEU A 73 8.16 1.07 5.93
C LEU A 73 8.67 1.60 7.27
N ARG A 74 9.87 1.22 7.67
CA ARG A 74 10.48 1.72 8.91
C ARG A 74 10.69 3.23 8.85
N ALA A 75 11.21 3.72 7.74
CA ALA A 75 11.42 5.16 7.54
C ALA A 75 10.08 5.91 7.50
N ALA A 76 9.07 5.35 6.86
CA ALA A 76 7.74 5.94 6.80
C ALA A 76 7.10 6.03 8.20
N PHE A 77 7.28 5.01 9.02
CA PHE A 77 6.83 5.05 10.41
C PHE A 77 7.53 6.17 11.19
N ARG A 78 8.85 6.28 11.06
CA ARG A 78 9.61 7.36 11.74
C ARG A 78 9.19 8.75 11.30
N ALA A 79 8.78 8.88 10.04
CA ALA A 79 8.25 10.13 9.49
C ALA A 79 6.77 10.35 9.81
N LYS A 80 6.15 9.43 10.55
CA LYS A 80 4.75 9.49 10.97
C LYS A 80 3.76 9.42 9.79
N LEU A 81 4.15 8.74 8.71
CA LEU A 81 3.26 8.52 7.57
C LEU A 81 2.34 7.32 7.80
N ILE A 82 2.79 6.34 8.58
CA ILE A 82 2.07 5.09 8.81
C ILE A 82 2.29 4.57 10.23
N ASP A 83 1.45 3.59 10.63
CA ASP A 83 1.63 2.74 11.80
C ASP A 83 2.45 1.52 11.39
N GLU A 84 3.59 1.28 12.03
CA GLU A 84 4.54 0.24 11.62
C GLU A 84 3.97 -1.17 11.74
N GLU A 85 3.28 -1.48 12.84
CA GLU A 85 2.86 -2.85 13.15
C GLU A 85 1.98 -3.45 12.07
N ILE A 86 0.91 -2.76 11.68
CA ILE A 86 -0.03 -3.25 10.67
C ILE A 86 0.65 -3.33 9.29
N TRP A 87 1.49 -2.37 8.97
CA TRP A 87 2.16 -2.37 7.67
C TRP A 87 3.20 -3.49 7.54
N MET A 88 3.88 -3.84 8.64
CA MET A 88 4.78 -5.01 8.64
C MET A 88 3.99 -6.31 8.52
N GLU A 89 2.81 -6.38 9.12
CA GLU A 89 1.90 -7.51 8.95
C GLU A 89 1.44 -7.63 7.48
N MET A 90 1.07 -6.51 6.86
CA MET A 90 0.69 -6.49 5.45
C MET A 90 1.84 -6.96 4.55
N LEU A 91 3.07 -6.54 4.85
CA LEU A 91 4.25 -6.98 4.10
C LEU A 91 4.41 -8.50 4.18
N LYS A 92 4.22 -9.07 5.37
CA LYS A 92 4.29 -10.52 5.56
C LYS A 92 3.23 -11.24 4.73
N VAL A 93 1.99 -10.76 4.76
CA VAL A 93 0.89 -11.34 3.99
C VAL A 93 1.17 -11.24 2.49
N ARG A 94 1.62 -10.06 2.04
CA ARG A 94 1.98 -9.86 0.63
C ARG A 94 3.04 -10.85 0.17
N ASN A 95 4.07 -11.09 0.99
CA ASN A 95 5.14 -12.02 0.66
C ASN A 95 4.62 -13.47 0.64
N GLN A 96 3.74 -13.82 1.55
CA GLN A 96 3.16 -15.16 1.60
C GLN A 96 2.22 -15.42 0.43
N LEU A 97 1.46 -14.41 -0.02
CA LEU A 97 0.59 -14.53 -1.19
C LEU A 97 1.34 -14.74 -2.50
N ALA A 98 2.65 -14.49 -2.53
CA ALA A 98 3.50 -14.76 -3.69
C ALA A 98 3.82 -16.25 -3.88
N HIS A 99 3.47 -17.09 -2.91
CA HIS A 99 3.70 -18.54 -2.95
C HIS A 99 2.38 -19.29 -3.16
N ASP A 100 2.47 -20.58 -3.47
CA ASP A 100 1.29 -21.43 -3.59
C ASP A 100 0.79 -21.83 -2.21
N TYR A 101 -0.45 -21.46 -1.88
CA TYR A 101 -1.10 -21.80 -0.62
C TYR A 101 -2.42 -22.51 -0.86
N ASP A 102 -2.85 -23.26 0.15
CA ASP A 102 -4.19 -23.82 0.10
C ASP A 102 -5.24 -22.70 0.24
N GLY A 103 -6.47 -23.02 -0.22
CA GLY A 103 -7.54 -22.04 -0.26
C GLY A 103 -7.95 -21.47 1.09
N GLN A 104 -7.75 -22.23 2.18
CA GLN A 104 -8.13 -21.78 3.52
C GLN A 104 -7.25 -20.63 4.00
N ILE A 105 -5.95 -20.70 3.71
CA ILE A 105 -5.01 -19.62 4.08
C ILE A 105 -5.32 -18.37 3.26
N VAL A 106 -5.56 -18.54 1.96
CA VAL A 106 -5.90 -17.41 1.08
C VAL A 106 -7.20 -16.75 1.52
N GLU A 107 -8.21 -17.55 1.90
CA GLU A 107 -9.48 -17.03 2.39
C GLU A 107 -9.28 -16.19 3.66
N LYS A 108 -8.46 -16.67 4.60
CA LYS A 108 -8.14 -15.93 5.82
C LYS A 108 -7.44 -14.61 5.51
N TYR A 109 -6.46 -14.62 4.61
CA TYR A 109 -5.77 -13.38 4.22
C TYR A 109 -6.72 -12.40 3.54
N CYS A 110 -7.60 -12.88 2.67
CA CYS A 110 -8.59 -12.01 2.01
C CYS A 110 -9.57 -11.40 3.02
N GLU A 111 -9.94 -12.16 4.04
CA GLU A 111 -10.76 -11.64 5.13
C GLU A 111 -10.06 -10.50 5.86
N ASP A 112 -8.78 -10.66 6.18
CA ASP A 112 -7.99 -9.62 6.84
C ASP A 112 -7.81 -8.39 5.93
N ILE A 113 -7.62 -8.60 4.63
CA ILE A 113 -7.54 -7.51 3.65
C ILE A 113 -8.80 -6.67 3.69
N VAL A 114 -9.96 -7.30 3.61
CA VAL A 114 -11.25 -6.60 3.58
C VAL A 114 -11.55 -5.92 4.90
N LYS A 115 -11.29 -6.58 6.03
CA LYS A 115 -11.66 -6.08 7.34
C LYS A 115 -10.71 -5.02 7.88
N VAL A 116 -9.42 -5.11 7.56
CA VAL A 116 -8.39 -4.27 8.20
C VAL A 116 -7.53 -3.54 7.16
N TYR A 117 -6.94 -4.25 6.20
CA TYR A 117 -5.86 -3.71 5.40
C TYR A 117 -6.33 -2.63 4.42
N ILE A 118 -7.51 -2.79 3.81
CA ILE A 118 -8.04 -1.76 2.92
C ILE A 118 -8.17 -0.43 3.65
N GLY A 119 -8.67 -0.46 4.90
CA GLY A 119 -8.80 0.76 5.70
C GLY A 119 -7.45 1.43 5.96
N ARG A 120 -6.40 0.65 6.23
CA ARG A 120 -5.05 1.20 6.44
C ARG A 120 -4.47 1.79 5.16
N LEU A 121 -4.73 1.14 4.03
CA LEU A 121 -4.31 1.66 2.74
C LEU A 121 -5.04 2.98 2.41
N GLU A 122 -6.31 3.08 2.78
CA GLU A 122 -7.09 4.31 2.63
C GLU A 122 -6.55 5.43 3.54
N ASP A 123 -6.20 5.11 4.79
CA ASP A 123 -5.61 6.07 5.72
C ASP A 123 -4.31 6.64 5.14
N PHE A 124 -3.44 5.79 4.60
CA PHE A 124 -2.21 6.25 3.97
C PHE A 124 -2.49 7.10 2.73
N ARG A 125 -3.48 6.74 1.92
CA ARG A 125 -3.89 7.57 0.78
C ARG A 125 -4.18 9.00 1.23
N ASP A 126 -4.90 9.15 2.33
CA ASP A 126 -5.28 10.47 2.85
C ASP A 126 -4.06 11.24 3.35
N VAL A 127 -3.14 10.56 4.04
CA VAL A 127 -1.87 11.17 4.49
C VAL A 127 -1.05 11.63 3.29
N ALA A 128 -0.90 10.78 2.28
CA ALA A 128 -0.14 11.11 1.08
C ALA A 128 -0.77 12.27 0.32
N GLU A 129 -2.09 12.30 0.20
CA GLU A 129 -2.82 13.40 -0.44
C GLU A 129 -2.50 14.73 0.23
N ALA A 130 -2.50 14.76 1.56
CA ALA A 130 -2.19 15.97 2.34
C ALA A 130 -0.73 16.42 2.14
N VAL A 131 0.21 15.46 2.18
CA VAL A 131 1.64 15.79 1.97
C VAL A 131 1.88 16.34 0.57
N LEU A 132 1.27 15.75 -0.44
CA LEU A 132 1.44 16.19 -1.82
C LEU A 132 0.75 17.53 -2.08
N ALA A 133 -0.34 17.84 -1.41
CA ALA A 133 -1.00 19.12 -1.48
C ALA A 133 -0.10 20.22 -0.89
N ASP A 134 0.53 19.95 0.25
CA ASP A 134 1.45 20.89 0.89
C ASP A 134 2.69 21.13 0.00
N ALA A 135 3.23 20.08 -0.60
CA ALA A 135 4.37 20.19 -1.52
C ALA A 135 4.01 21.06 -2.74
N ALA A 136 2.79 20.93 -3.28
CA ALA A 136 2.33 21.72 -4.40
C ALA A 136 2.21 23.22 -4.03
N GLN A 137 1.82 23.53 -2.79
CA GLN A 137 1.75 24.91 -2.29
C GLN A 137 3.14 25.52 -2.12
N ASP A 138 4.10 24.72 -1.67
CA ASP A 138 5.48 25.17 -1.45
C ASP A 138 6.22 25.46 -2.76
N ASP A 139 5.74 24.96 -3.89
CA ASP A 139 6.34 25.19 -5.21
C ASP A 139 6.03 26.60 -5.77
N PHE A 140 5.26 27.39 -5.06
CA PHE A 140 5.01 28.79 -5.40
C PHE A 140 5.87 29.71 -4.54
#